data_b14c96ee0e19ae73c19995141c0ea704
#
_entry.id   b14c96ee0e19ae73c19995141c0ea704
#
_cell.length_a   1.000
_cell.length_b   1.000
_cell.length_c   1.000
_cell.angle_alpha   90.00
_cell.angle_beta   90.00
_cell.angle_gamma   90.00
#
_symmetry.space_group_name_H-M   'P 1'
#
loop_
_entity.id
_entity.type
_entity.pdbx_description
1 polymer ?
#
loop_
_entity_poly.entity_id
_entity_poly.type
_entity_poly.pdbx_seq_one_letter_code
_entity_poly.pdbx_strand_id
1 'polypeptide(L)'
;MRNEKINAIMILEAIGKPAEHLTTALNNLVSEVEKEKGVIVLNKILNEPAVMKDRKDLYTAFVELEIEVEEILHIAILMFKYMPSHIEIISPELIALTNNGWNDLFNELTRRLHGYDEVARVIQIEKNILEKKLRDLLKEKK
;
A
#
# COMPACT_ATOMS: atom_id res chain seq x y z
N MET A 1 -15.38 24.87 -14.22
CA MET A 1 -15.88 23.49 -14.13
C MET A 1 -15.55 22.91 -12.77
N ARG A 2 -16.55 22.38 -12.11
CA ARG A 2 -16.30 21.65 -10.87
C ARG A 2 -15.67 20.31 -11.23
N ASN A 3 -14.51 20.03 -10.68
CA ASN A 3 -13.96 18.69 -10.75
C ASN A 3 -14.85 17.77 -9.93
N GLU A 4 -15.40 16.76 -10.57
CA GLU A 4 -16.16 15.75 -9.85
C GLU A 4 -15.24 14.96 -8.94
N LYS A 5 -15.70 14.70 -7.73
CA LYS A 5 -14.96 13.84 -6.81
C LYS A 5 -15.01 12.40 -7.31
N ILE A 6 -13.97 11.66 -7.02
CA ILE A 6 -13.82 10.28 -7.47
C ILE A 6 -14.16 9.36 -6.32
N ASN A 7 -15.07 8.42 -6.54
CA ASN A 7 -15.40 7.37 -5.59
C ASN A 7 -14.71 6.07 -5.99
N ALA A 8 -14.09 5.43 -5.04
CA ALA A 8 -13.35 4.18 -5.27
C ALA A 8 -13.49 3.24 -4.09
N ILE A 9 -13.25 1.97 -4.36
CA ILE A 9 -13.14 0.93 -3.34
C ILE A 9 -11.67 0.53 -3.24
N MET A 10 -11.17 0.44 -2.02
CA MET A 10 -9.80 0.02 -1.75
C MET A 10 -9.82 -1.07 -0.68
N ILE A 11 -9.09 -2.16 -0.93
CA ILE A 11 -8.98 -3.25 0.04
C ILE A 11 -7.58 -3.26 0.61
N LEU A 12 -7.49 -3.15 1.94
CA LEU A 12 -6.23 -3.28 2.69
C LEU A 12 -6.19 -4.65 3.36
N GLU A 13 -5.08 -5.32 3.26
CA GLU A 13 -4.89 -6.66 3.79
C GLU A 13 -3.76 -6.70 4.80
N ALA A 14 -3.92 -7.49 5.85
CA ALA A 14 -2.88 -7.74 6.84
C ALA A 14 -2.71 -9.24 7.05
N ILE A 15 -1.47 -9.67 7.23
CA ILE A 15 -1.10 -11.06 7.45
C ILE A 15 -0.22 -11.12 8.70
N GLY A 16 -0.48 -12.07 9.57
CA GLY A 16 0.33 -12.23 10.78
C GLY A 16 -0.36 -13.03 11.86
N LYS A 17 0.14 -12.87 13.09
CA LYS A 17 -0.39 -13.48 14.31
C LYS A 17 -0.02 -12.63 15.52
N PRO A 18 -0.83 -12.63 16.59
CA PRO A 18 -2.13 -13.27 16.71
C PRO A 18 -3.23 -12.51 15.95
N ALA A 19 -4.39 -13.13 15.80
CA ALA A 19 -5.51 -12.57 15.06
C ALA A 19 -5.93 -11.17 15.50
N GLU A 20 -5.92 -10.91 16.81
CA GLU A 20 -6.31 -9.61 17.38
C GLU A 20 -5.40 -8.47 16.90
N HIS A 21 -4.12 -8.75 16.68
CA HIS A 21 -3.16 -7.76 16.19
C HIS A 21 -3.50 -7.30 14.76
N LEU A 22 -4.07 -8.18 13.95
CA LEU A 22 -4.46 -7.85 12.58
C LEU A 22 -5.62 -6.85 12.56
N THR A 23 -6.60 -7.06 13.42
CA THR A 23 -7.73 -6.13 13.56
C THR A 23 -7.25 -4.76 14.00
N THR A 24 -6.37 -4.71 15.00
CA THR A 24 -5.78 -3.46 15.47
C THR A 24 -4.97 -2.77 14.38
N ALA A 25 -4.14 -3.52 13.67
CA ALA A 25 -3.31 -3.00 12.59
C ALA A 25 -4.17 -2.39 11.47
N LEU A 26 -5.23 -3.10 11.06
CA LEU A 26 -6.14 -2.60 10.03
C LEU A 26 -6.90 -1.36 10.48
N ASN A 27 -7.36 -1.31 11.72
CA ASN A 27 -8.02 -0.13 12.26
C ASN A 27 -7.08 1.08 12.30
N ASN A 28 -5.81 0.87 12.62
CA ASN A 28 -4.80 1.92 12.61
C ASN A 28 -4.56 2.44 11.17
N LEU A 29 -4.49 1.53 10.20
CA LEU A 29 -4.35 1.92 8.79
C LEU A 29 -5.55 2.74 8.31
N VAL A 30 -6.76 2.34 8.66
CA VAL A 30 -7.97 3.09 8.32
C VAL A 30 -7.91 4.49 8.92
N SER A 31 -7.49 4.62 10.18
CA SER A 31 -7.34 5.92 10.84
C SER A 31 -6.34 6.81 10.12
N GLU A 32 -5.24 6.24 9.62
CA GLU A 32 -4.25 6.98 8.84
C GLU A 32 -4.82 7.43 7.49
N VAL A 33 -5.58 6.56 6.81
CA VAL A 33 -6.24 6.91 5.55
C VAL A 33 -7.22 8.06 5.76
N GLU A 34 -7.97 8.04 6.86
CA GLU A 34 -8.92 9.11 7.19
C GLU A 34 -8.24 10.47 7.38
N LYS A 35 -6.97 10.49 7.74
CA LYS A 35 -6.19 11.72 7.93
C LYS A 35 -5.53 12.22 6.64
N GLU A 36 -5.57 11.44 5.57
CA GLU A 36 -4.94 11.84 4.31
C GLU A 36 -5.68 13.04 3.69
N LYS A 37 -4.89 14.00 3.22
CA LYS A 37 -5.43 15.19 2.57
C LYS A 37 -6.14 14.81 1.27
N GLY A 38 -7.34 15.36 1.07
CA GLY A 38 -8.11 15.12 -0.14
C GLY A 38 -8.81 13.77 -0.21
N VAL A 39 -8.85 13.04 0.90
CA VAL A 39 -9.43 11.71 1.00
C VAL A 39 -10.49 11.69 2.10
N ILE A 40 -11.66 11.15 1.79
CA ILE A 40 -12.73 10.92 2.76
C ILE A 40 -13.09 9.43 2.72
N VAL A 41 -13.11 8.79 3.89
CA VAL A 41 -13.60 7.41 4.02
C VAL A 41 -15.10 7.46 4.23
N LEU A 42 -15.86 7.00 3.25
CA LEU A 42 -17.32 7.02 3.28
C LEU A 42 -17.89 5.82 4.04
N ASN A 43 -17.25 4.67 3.91
CA ASN A 43 -17.69 3.44 4.55
C ASN A 43 -16.51 2.49 4.72
N LYS A 44 -16.60 1.63 5.73
CA LYS A 44 -15.61 0.59 5.96
C LYS A 44 -16.29 -0.71 6.36
N ILE A 45 -15.80 -1.82 5.80
CA ILE A 45 -16.24 -3.16 6.15
C ILE A 45 -15.01 -3.93 6.59
N LEU A 46 -14.89 -4.18 7.88
CA LEU A 46 -13.79 -4.96 8.44
C LEU A 46 -14.21 -6.42 8.52
N ASN A 47 -13.45 -7.28 7.87
CA ASN A 47 -13.68 -8.72 7.94
C ASN A 47 -12.89 -9.32 9.09
N GLU A 48 -13.47 -10.33 9.74
CA GLU A 48 -12.78 -11.01 10.82
C GLU A 48 -11.57 -11.79 10.30
N PRO A 49 -10.47 -11.84 11.09
CA PRO A 49 -9.30 -12.62 10.70
C PRO A 49 -9.64 -14.09 10.47
N ALA A 50 -9.08 -14.65 9.42
CA ALA A 50 -9.22 -16.05 9.07
C ALA A 50 -7.85 -16.71 8.94
N VAL A 51 -7.79 -18.00 9.24
CA VAL A 51 -6.55 -18.76 9.10
C VAL A 51 -6.18 -18.87 7.62
N MET A 52 -4.90 -18.65 7.31
CA MET A 52 -4.40 -18.80 5.94
C MET A 52 -4.48 -20.26 5.49
N LYS A 53 -4.83 -20.46 4.22
CA LYS A 53 -4.92 -21.80 3.63
C LYS A 53 -3.55 -22.51 3.58
N ASP A 54 -2.51 -21.75 3.29
CA ASP A 54 -1.15 -22.31 3.10
C ASP A 54 -0.33 -22.36 4.38
N ARG A 55 -0.69 -21.55 5.37
CA ARG A 55 0.04 -21.45 6.64
C ARG A 55 -0.98 -21.38 7.78
N LYS A 56 -1.20 -22.51 8.43
CA LYS A 56 -2.18 -22.63 9.53
C LYS A 56 -1.78 -21.89 10.81
N ASP A 57 -0.54 -21.44 10.91
CA ASP A 57 -0.04 -20.65 12.02
C ASP A 57 -0.25 -19.14 11.82
N LEU A 58 -0.68 -18.73 10.63
CA LEU A 58 -0.89 -17.32 10.28
C LEU A 58 -2.35 -17.03 9.98
N TYR A 59 -2.73 -15.80 10.28
CA TYR A 59 -4.06 -15.28 9.96
C TYR A 59 -3.95 -14.22 8.87
N THR A 60 -5.02 -14.08 8.12
CA THR A 60 -5.18 -12.98 7.17
C THR A 60 -6.47 -12.24 7.51
N ALA A 61 -6.44 -10.95 7.37
CA ALA A 61 -7.61 -10.11 7.57
C ALA A 61 -7.58 -8.98 6.54
N PHE A 62 -8.74 -8.48 6.20
CA PHE A 62 -8.82 -7.36 5.27
C PHE A 62 -9.95 -6.41 5.64
N VAL A 63 -9.79 -5.17 5.22
CA VAL A 63 -10.81 -4.15 5.34
C VAL A 63 -11.09 -3.58 3.97
N GLU A 64 -12.36 -3.46 3.63
CA GLU A 64 -12.81 -2.82 2.41
C GLU A 64 -13.23 -1.39 2.75
N LEU A 65 -12.62 -0.44 2.06
CA LEU A 65 -12.90 0.98 2.25
C LEU A 65 -13.57 1.54 1.00
N GLU A 66 -14.68 2.23 1.21
CA GLU A 66 -15.24 3.10 0.18
C GLU A 66 -14.71 4.49 0.44
N ILE A 67 -14.00 5.05 -0.52
CA ILE A 67 -13.35 6.35 -0.38
C ILE A 67 -13.82 7.32 -1.44
N GLU A 68 -13.75 8.61 -1.11
CA GLU A 68 -13.97 9.70 -2.02
C GLU A 68 -12.69 10.53 -2.04
N VAL A 69 -12.14 10.76 -3.24
CA VAL A 69 -10.92 11.56 -3.40
C VAL A 69 -11.17 12.72 -4.33
N GLU A 70 -10.41 13.81 -4.14
CA GLU A 70 -10.57 15.02 -4.93
C GLU A 70 -10.02 14.85 -6.36
N GLU A 71 -8.92 14.13 -6.49
CA GLU A 71 -8.23 13.93 -7.77
C GLU A 71 -7.66 12.52 -7.86
N ILE A 72 -7.47 12.04 -9.09
CA ILE A 72 -6.90 10.71 -9.32
C ILE A 72 -5.48 10.56 -8.72
N LEU A 73 -4.74 11.66 -8.59
CA LEU A 73 -3.43 11.66 -7.96
C LEU A 73 -3.48 11.10 -6.53
N HIS A 74 -4.56 11.38 -5.79
CA HIS A 74 -4.73 10.86 -4.43
C HIS A 74 -4.79 9.33 -4.40
N ILE A 75 -5.40 8.72 -5.43
CA ILE A 75 -5.42 7.25 -5.56
C ILE A 75 -4.00 6.71 -5.70
N ALA A 76 -3.19 7.34 -6.55
CA ALA A 76 -1.79 6.93 -6.74
C ALA A 76 -0.99 7.03 -5.43
N ILE A 77 -1.20 8.10 -4.66
CA ILE A 77 -0.53 8.28 -3.37
C ILE A 77 -0.94 7.16 -2.40
N LEU A 78 -2.24 6.86 -2.33
CA LEU A 78 -2.75 5.79 -1.46
C LEU A 78 -2.18 4.42 -1.85
N MET A 79 -2.05 4.15 -3.15
CA MET A 79 -1.46 2.91 -3.65
C MET A 79 -0.07 2.66 -3.08
N PHE A 80 0.78 3.67 -3.11
CA PHE A 80 2.17 3.52 -2.66
C PHE A 80 2.32 3.59 -1.14
N LYS A 81 1.47 4.35 -0.47
CA LYS A 81 1.54 4.46 0.99
C LYS A 81 1.00 3.24 1.71
N TYR A 82 -0.11 2.70 1.24
CA TYR A 82 -0.85 1.66 1.95
C TYR A 82 -0.81 0.31 1.27
N MET A 83 -0.29 0.23 0.05
CA MET A 83 -0.13 -1.03 -0.70
C MET A 83 -1.40 -1.90 -0.69
N PRO A 84 -2.55 -1.37 -1.12
CA PRO A 84 -3.78 -2.13 -1.12
C PRO A 84 -3.69 -3.36 -2.03
N SER A 85 -4.44 -4.40 -1.70
CA SER A 85 -4.53 -5.59 -2.54
C SER A 85 -5.48 -5.40 -3.72
N HIS A 86 -6.33 -4.39 -3.66
CA HIS A 86 -7.31 -4.11 -4.72
C HIS A 86 -7.73 -2.66 -4.70
N ILE A 87 -7.90 -2.07 -5.89
CA ILE A 87 -8.50 -0.75 -6.08
C ILE A 87 -9.46 -0.82 -7.24
N GLU A 88 -10.65 -0.24 -7.05
CA GLU A 88 -11.65 -0.14 -8.09
C GLU A 88 -12.28 1.24 -8.06
N ILE A 89 -12.27 1.93 -9.20
CA ILE A 89 -12.91 3.24 -9.33
C ILE A 89 -14.38 3.00 -9.68
N ILE A 90 -15.27 3.57 -8.88
CA ILE A 90 -16.71 3.41 -9.03
C ILE A 90 -17.31 4.54 -9.87
N SER A 91 -16.92 5.77 -9.59
CA SER A 91 -17.44 6.95 -10.30
C SER A 91 -16.42 8.10 -10.27
N PRO A 92 -16.43 9.00 -11.25
CA PRO A 92 -17.25 8.97 -12.46
C PRO A 92 -16.75 7.90 -13.43
N GLU A 93 -17.53 7.56 -14.44
CA GLU A 93 -17.16 6.57 -15.44
C GLU A 93 -15.98 7.02 -16.30
N LEU A 94 -15.90 8.31 -16.58
CA LEU A 94 -14.81 8.90 -17.34
C LEU A 94 -14.09 9.94 -16.48
N ILE A 95 -12.78 9.85 -16.43
CA ILE A 95 -11.92 10.81 -15.75
C ILE A 95 -10.98 11.41 -16.78
N ALA A 96 -11.17 12.71 -17.04
CA ALA A 96 -10.32 13.45 -17.96
C ALA A 96 -9.26 14.22 -17.20
N LEU A 97 -8.04 14.20 -17.70
CA LEU A 97 -6.92 14.97 -17.16
C LEU A 97 -6.34 15.86 -18.23
N THR A 98 -5.92 17.05 -17.83
CA THR A 98 -5.06 17.89 -18.68
C THR A 98 -3.68 17.25 -18.78
N ASN A 99 -2.85 17.73 -19.71
CA ASN A 99 -1.45 17.27 -19.78
C ASN A 99 -0.72 17.49 -18.45
N ASN A 100 -0.97 18.62 -17.78
CA ASN A 100 -0.39 18.88 -16.46
C ASN A 100 -0.84 17.85 -15.44
N GLY A 101 -2.12 17.47 -15.46
CA GLY A 101 -2.65 16.42 -14.58
C GLY A 101 -1.97 15.07 -14.82
N TRP A 102 -1.79 14.69 -16.07
CA TRP A 102 -1.06 13.47 -16.43
C TRP A 102 0.40 13.53 -15.99
N ASN A 103 1.05 14.69 -16.21
CA ASN A 103 2.44 14.87 -15.80
C ASN A 103 2.61 14.72 -14.29
N ASP A 104 1.72 15.34 -13.50
CA ASP A 104 1.75 15.23 -12.05
C ASP A 104 1.59 13.77 -11.61
N LEU A 105 0.66 13.05 -12.21
CA LEU A 105 0.42 11.63 -11.92
C LEU A 105 1.66 10.79 -12.25
N PHE A 106 2.18 10.91 -13.47
CA PHE A 106 3.34 10.12 -13.89
C PHE A 106 4.59 10.46 -13.10
N ASN A 107 4.80 11.72 -12.77
CA ASN A 107 5.95 12.13 -11.96
C ASN A 107 5.86 11.58 -10.54
N GLU A 108 4.66 11.54 -9.95
CA GLU A 108 4.46 10.92 -8.63
C GLU A 108 4.76 9.41 -8.69
N LEU A 109 4.23 8.72 -9.70
CA LEU A 109 4.49 7.29 -9.88
C LEU A 109 5.97 7.01 -10.08
N THR A 110 6.63 7.78 -10.95
CA THR A 110 8.05 7.62 -11.24
C THR A 110 8.89 7.87 -9.98
N ARG A 111 8.59 8.92 -9.24
CA ARG A 111 9.30 9.25 -8.00
C ARG A 111 9.21 8.11 -6.97
N ARG A 112 8.02 7.55 -6.80
CA ARG A 112 7.79 6.44 -5.86
C ARG A 112 8.50 5.16 -6.30
N LEU A 113 8.40 4.81 -7.58
CA LEU A 113 9.08 3.64 -8.14
C LEU A 113 10.59 3.77 -8.03
N HIS A 114 11.12 4.97 -8.32
CA HIS A 114 12.55 5.23 -8.19
C HIS A 114 13.02 5.06 -6.73
N GLY A 115 12.24 5.53 -5.77
CA GLY A 115 12.54 5.34 -4.35
C GLY A 115 12.60 3.87 -3.96
N TYR A 116 11.65 3.05 -4.40
CA TYR A 116 11.68 1.61 -4.14
C TYR A 116 12.88 0.93 -4.80
N ASP A 117 13.23 1.34 -6.02
CA ASP A 117 14.40 0.81 -6.72
C ASP A 117 15.70 1.12 -5.96
N GLU A 118 15.84 2.35 -5.44
CA GLU A 118 16.98 2.74 -4.62
C GLU A 118 17.10 1.87 -3.37
N VAL A 119 15.99 1.68 -2.65
CA VAL A 119 15.96 0.84 -1.44
C VAL A 119 16.37 -0.59 -1.80
N ALA A 120 15.84 -1.14 -2.89
CA ALA A 120 16.17 -2.48 -3.33
C ALA A 120 17.67 -2.63 -3.65
N ARG A 121 18.26 -1.63 -4.31
CA ARG A 121 19.70 -1.62 -4.62
C ARG A 121 20.54 -1.57 -3.36
N VAL A 122 20.19 -0.72 -2.39
CA VAL A 122 20.90 -0.62 -1.11
C VAL A 122 20.84 -1.95 -0.36
N ILE A 123 19.66 -2.56 -0.30
CA ILE A 123 19.49 -3.89 0.34
C ILE A 123 20.36 -4.94 -0.35
N GLN A 124 20.42 -4.93 -1.67
CA GLN A 124 21.25 -5.89 -2.41
C GLN A 124 22.74 -5.71 -2.11
N ILE A 125 23.20 -4.45 -2.00
CA ILE A 125 24.59 -4.14 -1.63
C ILE A 125 24.87 -4.62 -0.22
N GLU A 126 23.99 -4.34 0.74
CA GLU A 126 24.14 -4.79 2.12
C GLU A 126 24.15 -6.31 2.24
N LYS A 127 23.29 -6.98 1.48
CA LYS A 127 23.27 -8.45 1.41
C LYS A 127 24.59 -8.99 0.93
N ASN A 128 25.15 -8.42 -0.13
CA ASN A 128 26.45 -8.86 -0.68
C ASN A 128 27.57 -8.67 0.34
N ILE A 129 27.58 -7.55 1.05
CA ILE A 129 28.57 -7.28 2.11
C ILE A 129 28.45 -8.31 3.24
N LEU A 130 27.24 -8.59 3.71
CA LEU A 130 27.00 -9.56 4.77
C LEU A 130 27.38 -10.97 4.35
N GLU A 131 27.06 -11.37 3.13
CA GLU A 131 27.44 -12.67 2.59
C GLU A 131 28.97 -12.85 2.53
N LYS A 132 29.67 -11.79 2.13
CA LYS A 132 31.15 -11.82 2.09
C LYS A 132 31.72 -11.96 3.50
N LYS A 133 31.23 -11.19 4.45
CA LYS A 133 31.66 -11.26 5.86
C LYS A 133 31.42 -12.66 6.42
N LEU A 134 30.27 -13.24 6.12
CA LEU A 134 29.93 -14.59 6.59
C LEU A 134 30.91 -15.63 6.00
N ARG A 135 31.20 -15.55 4.72
CA ARG A 135 32.18 -16.46 4.06
C ARG A 135 33.56 -16.32 4.67
N ASP A 136 34.00 -15.08 4.94
CA ASP A 136 35.33 -14.83 5.53
C ASP A 136 35.40 -15.40 6.95
N LEU A 137 34.34 -15.24 7.76
CA LEU A 137 34.28 -15.83 9.09
C LEU A 137 34.28 -17.36 9.07
N LEU A 138 33.59 -17.96 8.12
CA LEU A 138 33.57 -19.42 7.97
C LEU A 138 34.95 -19.98 7.55
N LYS A 139 35.71 -19.21 6.77
CA LYS A 139 37.09 -19.60 6.40
C LYS A 139 38.07 -19.54 7.58
N GLU A 140 37.89 -18.56 8.47
CA GLU A 140 38.74 -18.41 9.66
C GLU A 140 38.56 -19.55 10.67
N LYS A 141 37.42 -20.24 10.66
CA LYS A 141 37.11 -21.36 11.55
C LYS A 141 37.67 -22.70 11.08
N LYS A 142 38.29 -22.75 9.91
CA LYS A 142 38.89 -23.99 9.41
C LYS A 142 40.34 -24.11 9.86
#